data_a1b0ff1b0ce04442c1c834b10b46ee71
#
_entry.id   a1b0ff1b0ce04442c1c834b10b46ee71
#
_cell.length_a   1.000
_cell.length_b   1.000
_cell.length_c   1.000
_cell.angle_alpha   90.00
_cell.angle_beta   90.00
_cell.angle_gamma   90.00
#
_symmetry.space_group_name_H-M   'P 1'
#
loop_
_entity.id
_entity.type
_entity.pdbx_description
1 polymer ?
#
loop_
_entity_poly.entity_id
_entity_poly.type
_entity_poly.pdbx_seq_one_letter_code
_entity_poly.pdbx_strand_id
1 'polypeptide(L)'
;MRKASQRLFILLCAFVLICAGPVQSIAAAETTYKLPWDFSGGMPLKTEYFYGNTTYADPTIAVKIQYGVFNRGAETGCEYWVASIKIAHPSQLRTTAANGFQSEMTMKGTAMAKRVNAVLAINGDYFYFTHHGYILRQGQLFLDDLRGDRDVLLIDEDGDFHIVRNPFTGQVSQTIDGKRVVQAFFFGPVLVQNGKMVRDMDLRYDMRAEERRQRMCIAQVGPLEYKCICCGPPARGNSGMNLTEFAQLVYSLGVQTAYNLDGGDSTMLIFNGQKINDPKSPDTRDIADIIYFASAFGAK
;
A
#
# COMPACT_ATOMS: atom_id res chain seq x y z
N MET A 1 -21.75 -33.04 -75.72
CA MET A 1 -21.13 -33.97 -74.75
C MET A 1 -19.64 -33.72 -74.74
N ARG A 2 -19.09 -32.98 -73.77
CA ARG A 2 -17.64 -32.73 -73.63
C ARG A 2 -17.18 -33.21 -72.24
N LYS A 3 -16.29 -34.19 -72.22
CA LYS A 3 -15.64 -34.75 -71.03
C LYS A 3 -14.59 -33.76 -70.53
N ALA A 4 -14.70 -33.33 -69.30
CA ALA A 4 -13.66 -32.53 -68.60
C ALA A 4 -12.67 -33.47 -67.90
N SER A 5 -11.39 -33.32 -68.25
CA SER A 5 -10.25 -34.05 -67.68
C SER A 5 -9.83 -33.36 -66.36
N GLN A 6 -9.89 -34.10 -65.26
CA GLN A 6 -9.30 -33.66 -63.96
C GLN A 6 -7.79 -34.00 -64.01
N ARG A 7 -6.95 -32.95 -63.88
CA ARG A 7 -5.54 -33.09 -63.62
C ARG A 7 -5.29 -33.01 -62.11
N LEU A 8 -4.79 -34.14 -61.60
CA LEU A 8 -4.37 -34.29 -60.18
C LEU A 8 -2.99 -33.66 -60.03
N PHE A 9 -2.88 -32.57 -59.23
CA PHE A 9 -1.60 -31.98 -58.80
C PHE A 9 -1.16 -32.66 -57.50
N ILE A 10 -0.10 -33.45 -57.56
CA ILE A 10 0.56 -34.02 -56.36
C ILE A 10 1.55 -32.99 -55.88
N LEU A 11 1.25 -32.38 -54.69
CA LEU A 11 2.16 -31.49 -53.98
C LEU A 11 3.09 -32.34 -53.09
N LEU A 12 4.36 -32.37 -53.45
CA LEU A 12 5.43 -33.06 -52.69
C LEU A 12 5.82 -32.15 -51.53
N CYS A 13 5.35 -32.39 -50.31
CA CYS A 13 5.84 -31.71 -49.11
C CYS A 13 7.14 -32.39 -48.66
N ALA A 14 8.26 -31.72 -48.86
CA ALA A 14 9.53 -32.11 -48.24
C ALA A 14 9.50 -31.76 -46.73
N PHE A 15 9.46 -32.78 -45.88
CA PHE A 15 9.65 -32.64 -44.46
C PHE A 15 11.14 -32.40 -44.14
N VAL A 16 11.49 -31.17 -43.77
CA VAL A 16 12.81 -30.88 -43.19
C VAL A 16 12.73 -31.27 -41.70
N LEU A 17 13.36 -32.39 -41.33
CA LEU A 17 13.58 -32.74 -39.92
C LEU A 17 14.63 -31.78 -39.35
N ILE A 18 14.22 -30.78 -38.61
CA ILE A 18 15.10 -29.98 -37.77
C ILE A 18 15.31 -30.81 -36.49
N CYS A 19 16.49 -31.37 -36.32
CA CYS A 19 16.94 -31.94 -35.05
C CYS A 19 17.03 -30.81 -34.02
N ALA A 20 15.99 -30.62 -33.25
CA ALA A 20 16.02 -29.81 -32.03
C ALA A 20 16.79 -30.59 -30.95
N GLY A 21 18.08 -30.28 -30.79
CA GLY A 21 18.81 -30.70 -29.58
C GLY A 21 18.12 -30.15 -28.33
N PRO A 22 18.27 -30.78 -27.14
CA PRO A 22 17.67 -30.27 -25.93
C PRO A 22 18.26 -28.90 -25.63
N VAL A 23 17.44 -27.86 -25.77
CA VAL A 23 17.73 -26.55 -25.19
C VAL A 23 17.65 -26.73 -23.68
N GLN A 24 18.80 -26.94 -23.05
CA GLN A 24 18.89 -26.78 -21.59
C GLN A 24 18.52 -25.35 -21.27
N SER A 25 17.32 -25.15 -20.80
CA SER A 25 16.96 -23.91 -20.11
C SER A 25 17.84 -23.81 -18.86
N ILE A 26 18.88 -23.00 -18.94
CA ILE A 26 19.57 -22.51 -17.76
C ILE A 26 18.51 -21.65 -17.06
N ALA A 27 17.82 -22.23 -16.07
CA ALA A 27 17.04 -21.46 -15.14
C ALA A 27 18.04 -20.53 -14.44
N ALA A 28 18.06 -19.26 -14.85
CA ALA A 28 18.71 -18.23 -14.08
C ALA A 28 18.06 -18.30 -12.69
N ALA A 29 18.85 -18.57 -11.67
CA ALA A 29 18.38 -18.47 -10.29
C ALA A 29 17.83 -17.05 -10.14
N GLU A 30 16.51 -16.92 -9.96
CA GLU A 30 15.89 -15.63 -9.65
C GLU A 30 16.55 -15.14 -8.36
N THR A 31 17.37 -14.11 -8.48
CA THR A 31 17.97 -13.46 -7.34
C THR A 31 16.83 -12.77 -6.59
N THR A 32 16.31 -13.42 -5.56
CA THR A 32 15.24 -12.85 -4.74
C THR A 32 15.86 -11.80 -3.82
N TYR A 33 15.81 -10.54 -4.24
CA TYR A 33 16.23 -9.43 -3.41
C TYR A 33 15.23 -9.26 -2.26
N LYS A 34 15.69 -9.39 -1.02
CA LYS A 34 14.87 -9.14 0.17
C LYS A 34 15.60 -8.26 1.17
N LEU A 35 14.86 -7.42 1.87
CA LEU A 35 15.38 -6.64 2.98
C LEU A 35 15.29 -7.45 4.28
N PRO A 36 16.20 -7.25 5.25
CA PRO A 36 16.08 -7.90 6.55
C PRO A 36 14.83 -7.39 7.30
N TRP A 37 14.24 -8.24 8.12
CA TRP A 37 13.13 -7.87 9.01
C TRP A 37 13.65 -7.14 10.25
N ASP A 38 14.23 -5.96 10.03
CA ASP A 38 14.75 -5.05 11.06
C ASP A 38 14.27 -3.62 10.80
N PHE A 39 14.81 -2.64 11.48
CA PHE A 39 14.48 -1.23 11.30
C PHE A 39 15.47 -0.47 10.40
N SER A 40 16.31 -1.17 9.66
CA SER A 40 17.10 -0.57 8.59
C SER A 40 16.19 -0.06 7.46
N GLY A 41 16.69 0.88 6.68
CA GLY A 41 15.96 1.41 5.53
C GLY A 41 16.00 0.49 4.31
N GLY A 42 15.42 0.98 3.21
CA GLY A 42 15.58 0.38 1.89
C GLY A 42 16.97 0.64 1.30
N MET A 43 17.23 0.00 0.16
CA MET A 43 18.44 0.27 -0.61
C MET A 43 18.43 1.72 -1.14
N PRO A 44 19.58 2.35 -1.35
CA PRO A 44 19.67 3.70 -1.90
C PRO A 44 18.95 3.78 -3.26
N LEU A 45 18.10 4.81 -3.39
CA LEU A 45 17.33 5.00 -4.62
C LEU A 45 18.26 5.49 -5.74
N LYS A 46 18.05 4.97 -6.94
CA LYS A 46 18.78 5.37 -8.12
C LYS A 46 17.91 6.28 -8.99
N THR A 47 18.48 7.39 -9.42
CA THR A 47 17.76 8.43 -10.16
C THR A 47 17.24 7.97 -11.51
N GLU A 48 17.94 7.03 -12.17
CA GLU A 48 17.55 6.45 -13.46
C GLU A 48 16.24 5.65 -13.44
N TYR A 49 15.73 5.28 -12.25
CA TYR A 49 14.47 4.57 -12.10
C TYR A 49 13.27 5.49 -11.82
N PHE A 50 13.49 6.82 -11.76
CA PHE A 50 12.40 7.78 -11.68
C PHE A 50 11.97 8.24 -13.07
N TYR A 51 10.69 8.13 -13.36
CA TYR A 51 10.07 8.59 -14.61
C TYR A 51 9.11 9.73 -14.29
N GLY A 52 9.62 10.95 -14.36
CA GLY A 52 8.91 12.15 -13.92
C GLY A 52 8.65 12.15 -12.41
N ASN A 53 7.58 12.85 -12.01
CA ASN A 53 7.24 13.07 -10.59
C ASN A 53 6.22 12.07 -10.04
N THR A 54 5.85 11.04 -10.82
CA THR A 54 4.73 10.16 -10.48
C THR A 54 5.04 8.67 -10.60
N THR A 55 6.23 8.32 -11.10
CA THR A 55 6.55 6.91 -11.36
C THR A 55 7.98 6.58 -10.94
N TYR A 56 8.12 5.45 -10.27
CA TYR A 56 9.40 4.80 -9.99
C TYR A 56 9.29 3.33 -10.35
N ALA A 57 10.29 2.78 -11.03
CA ALA A 57 10.30 1.35 -11.35
C ALA A 57 11.74 0.83 -11.44
N ASP A 58 12.12 -0.01 -10.47
CA ASP A 58 13.33 -0.83 -10.51
C ASP A 58 12.95 -2.33 -10.54
N PRO A 59 13.91 -3.26 -10.65
CA PRO A 59 13.59 -4.71 -10.71
C PRO A 59 12.81 -5.26 -9.51
N THR A 60 12.72 -4.54 -8.39
CA THR A 60 12.11 -5.02 -7.14
C THR A 60 10.84 -4.29 -6.74
N ILE A 61 10.61 -3.09 -7.26
CA ILE A 61 9.44 -2.30 -6.92
C ILE A 61 9.00 -1.41 -8.08
N ALA A 62 7.70 -1.35 -8.30
CA ALA A 62 7.08 -0.38 -9.19
C ALA A 62 6.05 0.45 -8.42
N VAL A 63 6.11 1.77 -8.58
CA VAL A 63 5.16 2.74 -8.01
C VAL A 63 4.66 3.65 -9.11
N LYS A 64 3.33 3.82 -9.18
CA LYS A 64 2.68 4.79 -10.09
C LYS A 64 1.64 5.58 -9.33
N ILE A 65 1.72 6.90 -9.42
CA ILE A 65 0.81 7.83 -8.76
C ILE A 65 -0.15 8.43 -9.77
N GLN A 66 -1.42 8.44 -9.42
CA GLN A 66 -2.49 9.02 -10.20
C GLN A 66 -3.25 10.04 -9.36
N TYR A 67 -3.71 11.08 -10.02
CA TYR A 67 -4.57 12.13 -9.46
C TYR A 67 -5.97 11.98 -10.05
N GLY A 68 -6.99 12.27 -9.26
CA GLY A 68 -8.37 12.28 -9.70
C GLY A 68 -9.23 13.26 -8.88
N VAL A 69 -10.47 13.41 -9.31
CA VAL A 69 -11.48 14.20 -8.59
C VAL A 69 -12.70 13.31 -8.36
N PHE A 70 -13.04 13.13 -7.10
CA PHE A 70 -14.27 12.44 -6.70
C PHE A 70 -15.45 13.38 -6.92
N ASN A 71 -16.35 12.99 -7.82
CA ASN A 71 -17.48 13.81 -8.23
C ASN A 71 -18.64 13.68 -7.24
N ARG A 72 -19.24 14.79 -6.86
CA ARG A 72 -20.41 14.90 -5.98
C ARG A 72 -21.63 15.48 -6.67
N GLY A 73 -21.74 15.35 -7.99
CA GLY A 73 -22.81 15.96 -8.75
C GLY A 73 -22.66 17.49 -8.83
N ALA A 74 -23.63 18.24 -8.29
CA ALA A 74 -23.62 19.69 -8.31
C ALA A 74 -22.66 20.34 -7.28
N GLU A 75 -22.17 19.58 -6.30
CA GLU A 75 -21.21 20.06 -5.31
C GLU A 75 -19.79 20.05 -5.85
N THR A 76 -18.92 20.89 -5.24
CA THR A 76 -17.49 20.86 -5.53
C THR A 76 -16.90 19.47 -5.24
N GLY A 77 -16.27 18.87 -6.23
CA GLY A 77 -15.63 17.57 -6.12
C GLY A 77 -14.44 17.59 -5.15
N CYS A 78 -13.98 16.41 -4.73
CA CYS A 78 -12.83 16.27 -3.88
C CYS A 78 -11.64 15.68 -4.63
N GLU A 79 -10.52 16.36 -4.59
CA GLU A 79 -9.25 15.87 -5.14
C GLU A 79 -8.78 14.63 -4.35
N TYR A 80 -8.21 13.66 -5.07
CA TYR A 80 -7.60 12.50 -4.44
C TYR A 80 -6.37 12.03 -5.22
N TRP A 81 -5.51 11.30 -4.53
CA TRP A 81 -4.32 10.68 -5.10
C TRP A 81 -4.34 9.19 -4.78
N VAL A 82 -3.92 8.40 -5.75
CA VAL A 82 -3.76 6.95 -5.66
C VAL A 82 -2.35 6.60 -6.05
N ALA A 83 -1.57 6.05 -5.13
CA ALA A 83 -0.33 5.37 -5.46
C ALA A 83 -0.62 3.89 -5.60
N SER A 84 -0.37 3.32 -6.79
CA SER A 84 -0.38 1.88 -7.04
C SER A 84 1.04 1.35 -6.91
N ILE A 85 1.21 0.30 -6.12
CA ILE A 85 2.51 -0.27 -5.74
C ILE A 85 2.51 -1.77 -6.04
N LYS A 86 3.59 -2.24 -6.66
CA LYS A 86 3.91 -3.67 -6.77
C LYS A 86 5.31 -3.88 -6.26
N ILE A 87 5.49 -4.84 -5.35
CA ILE A 87 6.78 -5.21 -4.77
C ILE A 87 7.14 -6.66 -5.12
N ALA A 88 8.41 -6.98 -5.13
CA ALA A 88 8.91 -8.34 -5.40
C ALA A 88 8.93 -9.22 -4.14
N HIS A 89 9.03 -8.62 -2.95
CA HIS A 89 9.11 -9.33 -1.68
C HIS A 89 8.39 -8.55 -0.56
N PRO A 90 7.65 -9.22 0.35
CA PRO A 90 6.90 -8.56 1.44
C PRO A 90 7.75 -7.66 2.33
N SER A 91 9.03 -7.98 2.52
CA SER A 91 9.96 -7.16 3.31
C SER A 91 10.16 -5.72 2.82
N GLN A 92 9.63 -5.39 1.65
CA GLN A 92 9.69 -4.04 1.09
C GLN A 92 8.55 -3.13 1.60
N LEU A 93 7.50 -3.70 2.23
CA LEU A 93 6.48 -2.96 2.98
C LEU A 93 6.93 -2.86 4.44
N ARG A 94 7.29 -1.67 4.85
CA ARG A 94 8.02 -1.40 6.10
C ARG A 94 7.42 -0.24 6.89
N THR A 95 7.87 -0.10 8.12
CA THR A 95 7.54 1.04 8.98
C THR A 95 8.78 1.62 9.64
N THR A 96 8.74 2.90 9.96
CA THR A 96 9.74 3.56 10.82
C THR A 96 9.08 4.65 11.64
N ALA A 97 9.56 4.88 12.83
CA ALA A 97 9.08 5.93 13.72
C ALA A 97 10.12 7.04 13.88
N ALA A 98 9.69 8.18 14.38
CA ALA A 98 10.57 9.34 14.64
C ALA A 98 11.73 8.96 15.56
N ASN A 99 11.44 8.24 16.66
CA ASN A 99 12.42 7.79 17.65
C ASN A 99 12.05 6.42 18.25
N GLY A 100 11.70 5.44 17.40
CA GLY A 100 11.24 4.12 17.83
C GLY A 100 9.77 4.08 18.25
N PHE A 101 9.21 2.86 18.34
CA PHE A 101 7.77 2.62 18.54
C PHE A 101 7.32 2.65 20.00
N GLN A 102 8.19 3.05 20.93
CA GLN A 102 7.88 3.29 22.34
C GLN A 102 8.12 4.76 22.73
N SER A 103 8.31 5.64 21.75
CA SER A 103 8.62 7.05 21.95
C SER A 103 7.47 7.93 21.52
N GLU A 104 7.26 8.99 22.27
CA GLU A 104 6.29 10.05 21.99
C GLU A 104 6.82 11.12 21.03
N MET A 105 8.05 10.98 20.57
CA MET A 105 8.67 11.95 19.67
C MET A 105 8.00 11.89 18.29
N THR A 106 7.90 13.07 17.70
CA THR A 106 7.39 13.26 16.34
C THR A 106 8.44 13.96 15.47
N MET A 107 8.35 13.78 14.17
CA MET A 107 9.15 14.51 13.18
C MET A 107 8.46 14.60 11.84
N LYS A 108 8.99 15.38 10.91
CA LYS A 108 8.48 15.48 9.55
C LYS A 108 8.50 14.12 8.85
N GLY A 109 7.36 13.67 8.33
CA GLY A 109 7.26 12.41 7.59
C GLY A 109 8.21 12.37 6.38
N THR A 110 8.43 13.50 5.71
CA THR A 110 9.41 13.63 4.61
C THR A 110 10.85 13.39 5.07
N ALA A 111 11.19 13.78 6.30
CA ALA A 111 12.52 13.51 6.88
C ALA A 111 12.67 12.02 7.22
N MET A 112 11.63 11.39 7.80
CA MET A 112 11.61 9.94 8.02
C MET A 112 11.77 9.17 6.71
N ALA A 113 10.99 9.53 5.67
CA ALA A 113 11.05 8.89 4.36
C ALA A 113 12.45 8.96 3.72
N LYS A 114 13.09 10.11 3.80
CA LYS A 114 14.48 10.27 3.31
C LYS A 114 15.48 9.43 4.11
N ARG A 115 15.34 9.40 5.43
CA ARG A 115 16.22 8.62 6.33
C ARG A 115 16.25 7.13 6.00
N VAL A 116 15.11 6.59 5.54
CA VAL A 116 14.95 5.15 5.26
C VAL A 116 14.97 4.81 3.76
N ASN A 117 15.34 5.74 2.89
CA ASN A 117 15.34 5.55 1.43
C ASN A 117 13.98 5.07 0.90
N ALA A 118 12.88 5.63 1.40
CA ALA A 118 11.55 5.26 0.94
C ALA A 118 11.32 5.69 -0.51
N VAL A 119 10.87 4.78 -1.36
CA VAL A 119 10.34 5.11 -2.70
C VAL A 119 9.04 5.88 -2.55
N LEU A 120 8.13 5.32 -1.74
CA LEU A 120 6.85 5.89 -1.36
C LEU A 120 6.64 5.73 0.14
N ALA A 121 6.07 6.74 0.78
CA ALA A 121 5.64 6.65 2.16
C ALA A 121 4.29 7.34 2.38
N ILE A 122 3.59 6.91 3.42
CA ILE A 122 2.38 7.53 3.94
C ILE A 122 2.50 7.68 5.46
N ASN A 123 1.68 8.53 6.07
CA ASN A 123 1.56 8.57 7.53
C ASN A 123 1.10 7.21 8.09
N GLY A 124 1.45 6.94 9.34
CA GLY A 124 1.04 5.74 10.06
C GLY A 124 -0.33 5.85 10.74
N ASP A 125 -0.48 5.11 11.83
CA ASP A 125 -1.75 4.88 12.53
C ASP A 125 -1.94 5.72 13.80
N TYR A 126 -1.08 6.73 14.05
CA TYR A 126 -1.21 7.60 15.22
C TYR A 126 -1.03 6.88 16.57
N PHE A 127 -0.26 5.79 16.61
CA PHE A 127 -0.11 4.89 17.75
C PHE A 127 0.18 5.60 19.08
N TYR A 128 0.93 6.68 19.02
CA TYR A 128 1.39 7.43 20.16
C TYR A 128 0.26 8.16 20.93
N PHE A 129 -0.74 8.68 20.21
CA PHE A 129 -1.77 9.53 20.82
C PHE A 129 -2.92 8.76 21.46
N THR A 130 -3.05 7.47 21.19
CA THR A 130 -4.14 6.66 21.73
C THR A 130 -3.85 6.16 23.14
N HIS A 131 -2.57 6.08 23.55
CA HIS A 131 -2.10 5.49 24.80
C HIS A 131 -2.57 4.06 25.05
N HIS A 132 -3.17 3.43 24.04
CA HIS A 132 -3.58 2.03 23.98
C HIS A 132 -3.57 1.59 22.52
N GLY A 133 -3.64 0.28 22.25
CA GLY A 133 -3.69 -0.27 20.91
C GLY A 133 -2.85 -1.52 20.72
N TYR A 134 -2.56 -1.83 19.48
CA TYR A 134 -1.71 -2.97 19.12
C TYR A 134 -0.60 -2.49 18.18
N ILE A 135 0.64 -2.53 18.66
CA ILE A 135 1.81 -2.07 17.91
C ILE A 135 2.73 -3.25 17.68
N LEU A 136 2.71 -3.79 16.46
CA LEU A 136 3.63 -4.81 15.99
C LEU A 136 4.28 -4.30 14.70
N ARG A 137 5.60 -4.20 14.68
CA ARG A 137 6.37 -3.63 13.58
C ARG A 137 7.58 -4.51 13.25
N GLN A 138 7.77 -4.85 12.00
CA GLN A 138 8.80 -5.77 11.49
C GLN A 138 8.88 -7.08 12.30
N GLY A 139 7.73 -7.60 12.77
CA GLY A 139 7.63 -8.82 13.56
C GLY A 139 7.98 -8.67 15.05
N GLN A 140 8.20 -7.44 15.52
CA GLN A 140 8.40 -7.14 16.94
C GLN A 140 7.16 -6.51 17.55
N LEU A 141 6.64 -7.09 18.62
CA LEU A 141 5.51 -6.56 19.40
C LEU A 141 6.01 -5.51 20.40
N PHE A 142 5.42 -4.32 20.39
CA PHE A 142 5.72 -3.21 21.29
C PHE A 142 4.59 -2.93 22.28
N LEU A 143 3.33 -3.18 21.89
CA LEU A 143 2.15 -2.93 22.73
C LEU A 143 1.02 -3.89 22.36
N ASP A 144 0.34 -4.42 23.38
CA ASP A 144 -0.96 -5.12 23.29
C ASP A 144 -1.85 -4.63 24.45
N ASP A 145 -2.56 -3.52 24.21
CA ASP A 145 -3.57 -2.95 25.11
C ASP A 145 -4.81 -2.60 24.29
N LEU A 146 -5.60 -3.61 23.97
CA LEU A 146 -6.80 -3.50 23.13
C LEU A 146 -8.06 -3.47 23.99
N ARG A 147 -9.04 -2.64 23.60
CA ARG A 147 -10.25 -2.36 24.39
C ARG A 147 -11.55 -2.67 23.66
N GLY A 148 -11.49 -3.37 22.52
CA GLY A 148 -12.66 -3.72 21.72
C GLY A 148 -13.28 -2.53 21.00
N ASP A 149 -12.53 -1.45 20.79
CA ASP A 149 -13.01 -0.18 20.29
C ASP A 149 -12.61 0.11 18.84
N ARG A 150 -11.66 -0.63 18.29
CA ARG A 150 -11.16 -0.42 16.91
C ARG A 150 -10.78 -1.72 16.22
N ASP A 151 -10.91 -1.72 14.90
CA ASP A 151 -10.36 -2.77 14.06
C ASP A 151 -8.82 -2.73 14.09
N VAL A 152 -8.20 -3.89 13.88
CA VAL A 152 -6.74 -4.02 13.70
C VAL A 152 -6.47 -4.59 12.32
N LEU A 153 -5.60 -3.92 11.55
CA LEU A 153 -5.00 -4.49 10.35
C LEU A 153 -3.74 -5.25 10.74
N LEU A 154 -3.66 -6.52 10.34
CA LEU A 154 -2.46 -7.35 10.42
C LEU A 154 -1.93 -7.59 9.01
N ILE A 155 -0.61 -7.59 8.86
CA ILE A 155 0.07 -7.96 7.61
C ILE A 155 1.02 -9.11 7.96
N ASP A 156 0.86 -10.24 7.28
CA ASP A 156 1.71 -11.41 7.48
C ASP A 156 3.03 -11.34 6.68
N GLU A 157 3.87 -12.33 6.84
CA GLU A 157 5.20 -12.39 6.20
C GLU A 157 5.16 -12.63 4.69
N ASP A 158 3.99 -12.97 4.12
CA ASP A 158 3.74 -13.00 2.69
C ASP A 158 3.21 -11.66 2.16
N GLY A 159 2.90 -10.71 3.06
CA GLY A 159 2.39 -9.38 2.75
C GLY A 159 0.87 -9.34 2.62
N ASP A 160 0.16 -10.38 3.02
CA ASP A 160 -1.29 -10.45 2.96
C ASP A 160 -1.94 -9.71 4.14
N PHE A 161 -3.06 -9.03 3.84
CA PHE A 161 -3.81 -8.22 4.79
C PHE A 161 -4.92 -9.03 5.47
N HIS A 162 -4.93 -8.98 6.80
CA HIS A 162 -5.96 -9.62 7.63
C HIS A 162 -6.58 -8.58 8.56
N ILE A 163 -7.89 -8.67 8.78
CA ILE A 163 -8.63 -7.75 9.65
C ILE A 163 -9.15 -8.49 10.86
N VAL A 164 -8.84 -7.97 12.05
CA VAL A 164 -9.46 -8.39 13.30
C VAL A 164 -10.39 -7.26 13.76
N ARG A 165 -11.69 -7.56 13.86
CA ARG A 165 -12.72 -6.57 14.20
C ARG A 165 -12.82 -6.39 15.71
N ASN A 166 -12.57 -5.17 16.17
CA ASN A 166 -12.75 -4.72 17.56
C ASN A 166 -12.19 -5.71 18.61
N PRO A 167 -10.92 -6.17 18.51
CA PRO A 167 -10.37 -7.13 19.46
C PRO A 167 -10.08 -6.51 20.83
N PHE A 168 -10.09 -7.38 21.86
CA PHE A 168 -9.54 -7.07 23.18
C PHE A 168 -8.11 -7.62 23.33
N THR A 169 -7.39 -7.14 24.35
CA THR A 169 -6.03 -7.61 24.68
C THR A 169 -5.98 -9.13 24.75
N GLY A 170 -4.96 -9.70 24.11
CA GLY A 170 -4.76 -11.16 24.02
C GLY A 170 -5.59 -11.86 22.94
N GLN A 171 -6.44 -11.16 22.19
CA GLN A 171 -7.25 -11.73 21.10
C GLN A 171 -6.58 -11.64 19.72
N VAL A 172 -5.48 -10.90 19.60
CA VAL A 172 -4.73 -10.78 18.34
C VAL A 172 -3.56 -11.76 18.35
N SER A 173 -3.57 -12.69 17.40
CA SER A 173 -2.46 -13.64 17.22
C SER A 173 -1.31 -13.01 16.47
N GLN A 174 -0.07 -13.36 16.85
CA GLN A 174 1.13 -13.01 16.08
C GLN A 174 1.40 -13.99 14.92
N THR A 175 0.52 -14.95 14.73
CA THR A 175 0.55 -15.90 13.59
C THR A 175 -0.86 -16.08 13.04
N ILE A 176 -0.98 -16.14 11.71
CA ILE A 176 -2.23 -16.39 10.99
C ILE A 176 -1.95 -17.51 9.98
N ASP A 177 -2.70 -18.62 10.07
CA ASP A 177 -2.54 -19.79 9.18
C ASP A 177 -1.09 -20.30 9.09
N GLY A 178 -0.37 -20.25 10.24
CA GLY A 178 1.03 -20.66 10.34
C GLY A 178 2.06 -19.62 9.87
N LYS A 179 1.62 -18.49 9.33
CA LYS A 179 2.48 -17.38 8.88
C LYS A 179 2.65 -16.36 10.00
N ARG A 180 3.85 -15.82 10.12
CA ARG A 180 4.15 -14.79 11.13
C ARG A 180 3.55 -13.45 10.72
N VAL A 181 2.90 -12.75 11.65
CA VAL A 181 2.52 -11.34 11.47
C VAL A 181 3.76 -10.45 11.58
N VAL A 182 3.97 -9.59 10.60
CA VAL A 182 5.14 -8.71 10.53
C VAL A 182 4.81 -7.24 10.75
N GLN A 183 3.56 -6.82 10.49
CA GLN A 183 3.07 -5.47 10.76
C GLN A 183 1.67 -5.56 11.37
N ALA A 184 1.33 -4.63 12.25
CA ALA A 184 -0.04 -4.43 12.71
C ALA A 184 -0.31 -2.94 12.93
N PHE A 185 -1.50 -2.48 12.53
CA PHE A 185 -1.93 -1.09 12.63
C PHE A 185 -3.25 -0.98 13.38
N PHE A 186 -3.32 -0.01 14.27
CA PHE A 186 -4.47 0.22 15.15
C PHE A 186 -5.00 1.64 14.97
N PHE A 187 -5.88 1.83 14.00
CA PHE A 187 -6.59 3.09 13.76
C PHE A 187 -8.03 2.79 13.30
N GLY A 188 -8.20 2.34 12.06
CA GLY A 188 -9.48 1.90 11.52
C GLY A 188 -10.43 3.03 11.09
N PRO A 189 -11.63 2.64 10.72
CA PRO A 189 -12.10 1.26 10.51
C PRO A 189 -11.58 0.61 9.24
N VAL A 190 -11.85 -0.69 9.07
CA VAL A 190 -11.75 -1.34 7.76
C VAL A 190 -12.80 -0.74 6.82
N LEU A 191 -12.37 -0.37 5.59
CA LEU A 191 -13.23 0.26 4.58
C LEU A 191 -13.77 -0.75 3.56
N VAL A 192 -12.92 -1.68 3.16
CA VAL A 192 -13.22 -2.76 2.22
C VAL A 192 -12.63 -4.05 2.79
N GLN A 193 -13.40 -5.13 2.75
CA GLN A 193 -12.98 -6.46 3.16
C GLN A 193 -13.49 -7.51 2.17
N ASN A 194 -12.61 -8.40 1.71
CA ASN A 194 -12.92 -9.43 0.72
C ASN A 194 -13.61 -8.87 -0.55
N GLY A 195 -13.12 -7.74 -1.05
CA GLY A 195 -13.64 -7.07 -2.25
C GLY A 195 -15.04 -6.45 -2.06
N LYS A 196 -15.50 -6.28 -0.82
CA LYS A 196 -16.81 -5.67 -0.51
C LYS A 196 -16.62 -4.47 0.39
N MET A 197 -17.31 -3.36 0.07
CA MET A 197 -17.36 -2.21 0.95
C MET A 197 -18.05 -2.58 2.26
N VAL A 198 -17.40 -2.25 3.38
CA VAL A 198 -17.96 -2.44 4.72
C VAL A 198 -19.03 -1.37 4.95
N ARG A 199 -20.27 -1.80 5.27
CA ARG A 199 -21.40 -0.90 5.50
C ARG A 199 -21.68 -0.64 6.98
N ASP A 200 -21.31 -1.60 7.81
CA ASP A 200 -21.41 -1.57 9.28
C ASP A 200 -20.11 -1.12 9.93
N MET A 201 -19.46 -0.13 9.33
CA MET A 201 -18.30 0.50 9.93
C MET A 201 -18.66 1.02 11.30
N ASP A 202 -17.86 0.65 12.31
CA ASP A 202 -18.06 1.18 13.65
C ASP A 202 -17.52 2.61 13.70
N LEU A 203 -18.41 3.57 13.63
CA LEU A 203 -18.06 4.99 13.62
C LEU A 203 -17.95 5.59 15.03
N ARG A 204 -18.17 4.80 16.09
CA ARG A 204 -18.15 5.30 17.48
C ARG A 204 -16.79 5.83 17.89
N TYR A 205 -15.72 5.22 17.40
CA TYR A 205 -14.36 5.59 17.76
C TYR A 205 -13.71 6.56 16.77
N ASP A 206 -14.26 6.72 15.58
CA ASP A 206 -13.73 7.75 14.69
C ASP A 206 -14.32 9.09 15.10
N MET A 207 -13.49 9.82 15.72
CA MET A 207 -13.70 11.23 15.90
C MET A 207 -13.88 11.86 14.52
N ARG A 208 -15.13 12.27 14.21
CA ARG A 208 -15.43 13.03 13.01
C ARG A 208 -15.55 12.21 11.72
N ALA A 209 -16.04 10.97 11.84
CA ALA A 209 -16.34 10.13 10.69
C ALA A 209 -17.27 10.80 9.67
N GLU A 210 -18.27 11.53 10.17
CA GLU A 210 -19.24 12.29 9.35
C GLU A 210 -18.70 13.61 8.81
N GLU A 211 -17.60 14.11 9.36
CA GLU A 211 -16.99 15.34 8.87
C GLU A 211 -16.18 15.08 7.60
N ARG A 212 -16.27 15.99 6.66
CA ARG A 212 -15.42 16.00 5.47
C ARG A 212 -14.02 16.48 5.83
N ARG A 213 -13.04 15.56 5.75
CA ARG A 213 -11.64 15.79 6.11
C ARG A 213 -10.70 15.14 5.11
N GLN A 214 -9.44 15.46 5.21
CA GLN A 214 -8.39 14.65 4.57
C GLN A 214 -8.42 13.24 5.16
N ARG A 215 -8.31 12.24 4.30
CA ARG A 215 -8.30 10.82 4.68
C ARG A 215 -7.12 10.12 4.04
N MET A 216 -6.65 9.08 4.69
CA MET A 216 -5.60 8.18 4.21
C MET A 216 -6.01 6.73 4.43
N CYS A 217 -5.73 5.87 3.47
CA CYS A 217 -5.80 4.43 3.69
C CYS A 217 -4.67 3.69 2.97
N ILE A 218 -4.40 2.50 3.47
CA ILE A 218 -3.60 1.48 2.80
C ILE A 218 -4.52 0.34 2.38
N ALA A 219 -4.30 -0.21 1.18
CA ALA A 219 -5.13 -1.26 0.63
C ALA A 219 -4.30 -2.32 -0.10
N GLN A 220 -4.74 -3.57 -0.02
CA GLN A 220 -4.24 -4.68 -0.83
C GLN A 220 -5.18 -4.92 -2.01
N VAL A 221 -4.61 -5.10 -3.20
CA VAL A 221 -5.33 -5.42 -4.45
C VAL A 221 -5.21 -6.91 -4.77
N GLY A 222 -4.03 -7.48 -4.54
CA GLY A 222 -3.67 -8.87 -4.76
C GLY A 222 -2.32 -9.15 -4.13
N PRO A 223 -1.75 -10.34 -4.34
CA PRO A 223 -0.45 -10.70 -3.78
C PRO A 223 0.63 -9.68 -4.15
N LEU A 224 1.25 -9.06 -3.15
CA LEU A 224 2.31 -8.05 -3.30
C LEU A 224 1.91 -6.80 -4.13
N GLU A 225 0.60 -6.58 -4.31
CA GLU A 225 0.04 -5.42 -5.00
C GLU A 225 -0.81 -4.59 -4.05
N TYR A 226 -0.46 -3.31 -3.91
CA TYR A 226 -1.07 -2.42 -2.93
C TYR A 226 -1.49 -1.09 -3.55
N LYS A 227 -2.37 -0.39 -2.84
CA LYS A 227 -2.68 1.02 -3.10
C LYS A 227 -2.59 1.81 -1.81
N CYS A 228 -1.99 3.01 -1.89
CA CYS A 228 -2.13 4.05 -0.88
C CYS A 228 -3.03 5.13 -1.48
N ILE A 229 -4.14 5.44 -0.80
CA ILE A 229 -5.13 6.37 -1.30
C ILE A 229 -5.32 7.48 -0.27
N CYS A 230 -5.28 8.73 -0.72
CA CYS A 230 -5.63 9.86 0.13
C CYS A 230 -6.52 10.86 -0.62
N CYS A 231 -7.35 11.58 0.11
CA CYS A 231 -8.13 12.68 -0.42
C CYS A 231 -7.59 14.03 0.03
N GLY A 232 -7.85 15.05 -0.79
CA GLY A 232 -7.28 16.39 -0.66
C GLY A 232 -7.83 17.19 0.51
N PRO A 233 -7.19 18.33 0.78
CA PRO A 233 -7.50 19.19 1.91
C PRO A 233 -8.82 19.92 1.75
N PRO A 234 -9.45 20.30 2.89
CA PRO A 234 -10.60 21.18 2.88
C PRO A 234 -10.32 22.59 2.37
N ALA A 235 -9.06 22.98 2.24
CA ALA A 235 -8.59 24.35 2.16
C ALA A 235 -8.91 25.13 0.86
N ARG A 236 -9.70 24.59 -0.07
CA ARG A 236 -9.99 25.30 -1.34
C ARG A 236 -11.43 25.18 -1.82
N GLY A 237 -12.37 25.23 -0.90
CA GLY A 237 -13.76 24.92 -1.22
C GLY A 237 -13.98 23.43 -1.47
N ASN A 238 -12.93 22.65 -1.27
CA ASN A 238 -12.90 21.20 -1.35
C ASN A 238 -12.89 20.64 0.07
N SER A 239 -14.02 20.19 0.53
CA SER A 239 -14.25 19.86 1.94
C SER A 239 -13.72 18.50 2.39
N GLY A 240 -12.72 17.92 1.68
CA GLY A 240 -12.28 16.57 1.98
C GLY A 240 -13.38 15.53 1.75
N MET A 241 -13.36 14.41 2.44
CA MET A 241 -14.39 13.36 2.40
C MET A 241 -14.80 12.96 3.81
N ASN A 242 -16.09 12.69 4.03
CA ASN A 242 -16.50 11.90 5.16
C ASN A 242 -16.07 10.43 4.96
N LEU A 243 -16.15 9.62 5.99
CA LEU A 243 -15.59 8.27 5.93
C LEU A 243 -16.35 7.38 4.92
N THR A 244 -17.66 7.57 4.78
CA THR A 244 -18.49 6.84 3.82
C THR A 244 -18.14 7.20 2.37
N GLU A 245 -18.00 8.49 2.05
CA GLU A 245 -17.53 8.95 0.73
C GLU A 245 -16.15 8.37 0.40
N PHE A 246 -15.25 8.37 1.39
CA PHE A 246 -13.91 7.83 1.22
C PHE A 246 -13.93 6.31 0.99
N ALA A 247 -14.74 5.56 1.74
CA ALA A 247 -14.91 4.13 1.53
C ALA A 247 -15.50 3.81 0.15
N GLN A 248 -16.45 4.62 -0.36
CA GLN A 248 -17.00 4.48 -1.71
C GLN A 248 -15.92 4.69 -2.79
N LEU A 249 -15.10 5.74 -2.65
CA LEU A 249 -13.96 5.98 -3.54
C LEU A 249 -13.01 4.77 -3.52
N VAL A 250 -12.58 4.32 -2.34
CA VAL A 250 -11.63 3.22 -2.17
C VAL A 250 -12.17 1.92 -2.77
N TYR A 251 -13.46 1.62 -2.53
CA TYR A 251 -14.13 0.45 -3.10
C TYR A 251 -14.14 0.50 -4.64
N SER A 252 -14.42 1.68 -5.23
CA SER A 252 -14.47 1.86 -6.69
C SER A 252 -13.11 1.61 -7.38
N LEU A 253 -12.02 1.60 -6.63
CA LEU A 253 -10.65 1.34 -7.13
C LEU A 253 -10.29 -0.16 -7.18
N GLY A 254 -11.25 -1.06 -6.89
CA GLY A 254 -11.10 -2.50 -7.09
C GLY A 254 -10.16 -3.19 -6.10
N VAL A 255 -10.08 -2.71 -4.87
CA VAL A 255 -9.24 -3.29 -3.81
C VAL A 255 -9.92 -4.47 -3.13
N GLN A 256 -9.13 -5.40 -2.58
CA GLN A 256 -9.63 -6.56 -1.82
C GLN A 256 -9.82 -6.24 -0.34
N THR A 257 -8.82 -5.61 0.27
CA THR A 257 -8.86 -5.18 1.67
C THR A 257 -8.31 -3.77 1.77
N ALA A 258 -9.02 -2.87 2.46
CA ALA A 258 -8.58 -1.50 2.68
C ALA A 258 -8.84 -1.06 4.12
N TYR A 259 -7.86 -0.40 4.70
CA TYR A 259 -7.85 0.01 6.09
C TYR A 259 -7.56 1.49 6.22
N ASN A 260 -8.43 2.21 6.94
CA ASN A 260 -8.28 3.64 7.19
C ASN A 260 -7.17 3.92 8.20
N LEU A 261 -6.38 4.95 7.94
CA LEU A 261 -5.28 5.41 8.77
C LEU A 261 -5.55 6.83 9.26
N ASP A 262 -4.63 7.39 10.05
CA ASP A 262 -4.73 8.77 10.51
C ASP A 262 -4.93 9.74 9.34
N GLY A 263 -5.75 10.74 9.58
CA GLY A 263 -6.21 11.70 8.58
C GLY A 263 -5.93 13.15 8.97
N GLY A 264 -6.73 14.06 8.43
CA GLY A 264 -6.58 15.50 8.70
C GLY A 264 -5.19 16.00 8.32
N ASP A 265 -4.58 16.80 9.18
CA ASP A 265 -3.26 17.40 8.93
C ASP A 265 -2.10 16.40 8.91
N SER A 266 -2.34 15.17 9.37
CA SER A 266 -1.36 14.08 9.28
C SER A 266 -1.31 13.45 7.89
N THR A 267 -2.34 13.64 7.05
CA THR A 267 -2.45 13.02 5.74
C THR A 267 -1.30 13.43 4.83
N MET A 268 -0.43 12.50 4.51
CA MET A 268 0.68 12.73 3.60
C MET A 268 0.98 11.52 2.74
N LEU A 269 1.03 11.75 1.43
CA LEU A 269 1.56 10.84 0.44
C LEU A 269 2.91 11.38 0.01
N ILE A 270 3.98 10.66 0.32
CA ILE A 270 5.36 11.10 0.13
C ILE A 270 5.97 10.23 -0.97
N PHE A 271 6.47 10.85 -2.01
CA PHE A 271 7.18 10.20 -3.11
C PHE A 271 8.53 10.87 -3.32
N ASN A 272 9.59 10.07 -3.44
CA ASN A 272 10.96 10.59 -3.56
C ASN A 272 11.30 11.64 -2.47
N GLY A 273 10.86 11.38 -1.24
CA GLY A 273 11.09 12.27 -0.10
C GLY A 273 10.37 13.61 -0.14
N GLN A 274 9.35 13.77 -1.00
CA GLN A 274 8.53 14.97 -1.12
C GLN A 274 7.05 14.64 -0.92
N LYS A 275 6.30 15.47 -0.17
CA LYS A 275 4.85 15.36 -0.07
C LYS A 275 4.22 15.77 -1.40
N ILE A 276 3.36 14.93 -1.95
CA ILE A 276 2.73 15.14 -3.26
C ILE A 276 1.23 15.45 -3.20
N ASN A 277 0.54 15.01 -2.16
CA ASN A 277 -0.83 15.45 -1.92
C ASN A 277 -0.80 16.87 -1.36
N ASP A 278 -1.68 17.72 -1.86
CA ASP A 278 -1.73 19.15 -1.56
C ASP A 278 -0.38 19.87 -1.78
N PRO A 279 0.08 20.02 -3.03
CA PRO A 279 1.37 20.65 -3.33
C PRO A 279 1.46 22.12 -2.97
N LYS A 280 0.32 22.78 -2.66
CA LYS A 280 0.28 24.18 -2.21
C LYS A 280 0.45 24.35 -0.69
N SER A 281 0.38 23.25 0.08
CA SER A 281 0.71 23.20 1.49
C SER A 281 1.76 22.10 1.73
N PRO A 282 3.02 22.35 1.36
CA PRO A 282 4.10 21.36 1.49
C PRO A 282 4.46 21.10 2.94
N ASP A 283 4.13 22.02 3.85
CA ASP A 283 4.36 21.85 5.27
C ASP A 283 3.41 20.80 5.84
N THR A 284 4.02 19.81 6.48
CA THR A 284 3.31 18.77 7.19
C THR A 284 3.45 19.01 8.68
N ARG A 285 2.43 18.63 9.47
CA ARG A 285 2.66 18.46 10.91
C ARG A 285 3.69 17.37 11.14
N ASP A 286 4.32 17.38 12.32
CA ASP A 286 5.16 16.29 12.76
C ASP A 286 4.29 15.10 13.14
N ILE A 287 4.73 13.88 12.80
CA ILE A 287 4.03 12.63 13.05
C ILE A 287 4.95 11.61 13.71
N ALA A 288 4.36 10.60 14.37
CA ALA A 288 5.14 9.62 15.12
C ALA A 288 5.80 8.57 14.22
N ASP A 289 5.12 8.15 13.15
CA ASP A 289 5.61 7.08 12.26
C ASP A 289 5.11 7.23 10.82
N ILE A 290 5.75 6.48 9.93
CA ILE A 290 5.35 6.29 8.54
C ILE A 290 5.29 4.81 8.19
N ILE A 291 4.39 4.48 7.27
CA ILE A 291 4.41 3.24 6.48
C ILE A 291 5.11 3.57 5.17
N TYR A 292 6.04 2.72 4.73
CA TYR A 292 6.77 2.99 3.50
C TYR A 292 7.06 1.74 2.68
N PHE A 293 7.23 1.95 1.39
CA PHE A 293 7.67 0.96 0.44
C PHE A 293 9.09 1.29 -0.02
N ALA A 294 9.96 0.29 0.04
CA ALA A 294 11.39 0.45 -0.21
C ALA A 294 11.87 -0.38 -1.40
N SER A 295 12.89 0.10 -2.09
CA SER A 295 13.64 -0.73 -3.03
C SER A 295 14.48 -1.76 -2.26
N ALA A 296 14.51 -2.99 -2.78
CA ALA A 296 15.43 -4.04 -2.37
C ALA A 296 16.53 -4.29 -3.43
N PHE A 297 16.56 -3.50 -4.51
CA PHE A 297 17.47 -3.72 -5.62
C PHE A 297 18.93 -3.51 -5.21
N GLY A 298 19.68 -4.61 -5.22
CA GLY A 298 21.06 -4.67 -4.74
C GLY A 298 21.21 -5.14 -3.30
N ALA A 299 20.11 -5.48 -2.59
CA ALA A 299 20.20 -6.21 -1.33
C ALA A 299 20.78 -7.62 -1.57
N LYS A 300 21.53 -8.14 -0.60
CA LYS A 300 22.18 -9.46 -0.68
C LYS A 300 21.41 -10.48 0.13
#